data_68b228543408bc65c2fc083defaaa20c
#
_entry.id   68b228543408bc65c2fc083defaaa20c
#
_cell.length_a   1.000
_cell.length_b   1.000
_cell.length_c   1.000
_cell.angle_alpha   90.00
_cell.angle_beta   90.00
_cell.angle_gamma   90.00
#
_symmetry.space_group_name_H-M   'P 1'
#
loop_
_entity.id
_entity.type
_entity.pdbx_description
1 polymer ?
#
loop_
_entity_poly.entity_id
_entity_poly.type
_entity_poly.pdbx_seq_one_letter_code
_entity_poly.pdbx_strand_id
1 'polypeptide(L)'
;EMVEISIMENQVLFKTETMYFYSRLLEGNYPDTNRLIPTSHNTQIEFYVPELLSAIERASLLSHEGRNNIVRLSISPDSVVLYGNSPEIGKVEEALNYENVSGEALDISFNPDYMKDALRAFGDMNITVKFLSPIRPFTLEPTETELDFIQLITPVRTN
;
A
#
# COMPACT_ATOMS: atom_id res chain seq x y z
N GLU A 1 13.23 14.47 -24.22
CA GLU A 1 12.24 14.05 -25.23
C GLU A 1 10.86 14.48 -24.77
N MET A 2 10.13 15.22 -25.61
CA MET A 2 8.79 15.71 -25.23
C MET A 2 7.72 14.79 -25.77
N VAL A 3 6.65 14.56 -24.98
CA VAL A 3 5.47 13.81 -25.38
C VAL A 3 4.29 14.77 -25.42
N GLU A 4 3.64 14.88 -26.58
CA GLU A 4 2.38 15.60 -26.74
C GLU A 4 1.22 14.66 -26.39
N ILE A 5 0.32 15.08 -25.50
CA ILE A 5 -0.85 14.29 -25.09
C ILE A 5 -2.12 15.00 -25.56
N SER A 6 -2.92 14.32 -26.37
CA SER A 6 -4.22 14.80 -26.82
C SER A 6 -5.33 13.89 -26.28
N ILE A 7 -6.25 14.47 -25.51
CA ILE A 7 -7.39 13.76 -24.92
C ILE A 7 -8.62 14.06 -25.76
N MET A 8 -9.30 13.02 -26.24
CA MET A 8 -10.55 13.05 -26.98
C MET A 8 -11.67 12.46 -26.12
N GLU A 9 -12.90 12.45 -26.61
CA GLU A 9 -14.07 11.99 -25.85
C GLU A 9 -13.93 10.56 -25.29
N ASN A 10 -13.33 9.63 -26.04
CA ASN A 10 -13.18 8.23 -25.67
C ASN A 10 -11.77 7.65 -25.92
N GLN A 11 -10.82 8.49 -26.28
CA GLN A 11 -9.46 8.09 -26.62
C GLN A 11 -8.43 9.08 -26.10
N VAL A 12 -7.22 8.61 -25.89
CA VAL A 12 -6.04 9.44 -25.65
C VAL A 12 -4.97 9.10 -26.68
N LEU A 13 -4.32 10.12 -27.21
CA LEU A 13 -3.18 10.02 -28.11
C LEU A 13 -1.93 10.52 -27.39
N PHE A 14 -0.88 9.73 -27.42
CA PHE A 14 0.48 10.12 -27.07
C PHE A 14 1.30 10.20 -28.35
N LYS A 15 1.93 11.34 -28.59
CA LYS A 15 2.74 11.59 -29.77
C LYS A 15 4.15 11.99 -29.37
N THR A 16 5.14 11.31 -29.93
CA THR A 16 6.55 11.72 -29.91
C THR A 16 6.97 12.12 -31.32
N GLU A 17 8.22 12.49 -31.51
CA GLU A 17 8.76 12.81 -32.84
C GLU A 17 8.66 11.65 -33.85
N THR A 18 8.69 10.41 -33.34
CA THR A 18 8.77 9.20 -34.17
C THR A 18 7.61 8.22 -33.97
N MET A 19 6.74 8.42 -32.99
CA MET A 19 5.73 7.43 -32.62
C MET A 19 4.39 8.07 -32.25
N TYR A 20 3.31 7.38 -32.61
CA TYR A 20 1.94 7.66 -32.17
C TYR A 20 1.40 6.46 -31.42
N PHE A 21 0.93 6.67 -30.19
CA PHE A 21 0.28 5.65 -29.38
C PHE A 21 -1.15 6.09 -29.03
N TYR A 22 -2.13 5.25 -29.40
CA TYR A 22 -3.54 5.47 -29.10
C TYR A 22 -4.01 4.47 -28.04
N SER A 23 -4.78 4.96 -27.08
CA SER A 23 -5.49 4.10 -26.12
C SER A 23 -6.93 4.55 -25.95
N ARG A 24 -7.84 3.62 -25.67
CA ARG A 24 -9.19 3.96 -25.26
C ARG A 24 -9.20 4.43 -23.81
N LEU A 25 -10.04 5.42 -23.53
CA LEU A 25 -10.36 5.79 -22.16
C LEU A 25 -11.34 4.76 -21.58
N LEU A 26 -11.21 4.48 -20.29
CA LEU A 26 -12.18 3.67 -19.57
C LEU A 26 -13.49 4.45 -19.43
N GLU A 27 -14.61 3.76 -19.54
CA GLU A 27 -15.93 4.36 -19.30
C GLU A 27 -16.16 4.55 -17.79
N GLY A 28 -16.86 5.63 -17.42
CA GLY A 28 -17.22 5.95 -16.05
C GLY A 28 -16.48 7.16 -15.49
N ASN A 29 -16.94 7.60 -14.33
CA ASN A 29 -16.30 8.69 -13.61
C ASN A 29 -15.14 8.17 -12.77
N TYR A 30 -13.96 8.75 -12.96
CA TYR A 30 -12.81 8.45 -12.08
C TYR A 30 -13.13 8.94 -10.66
N PRO A 31 -12.88 8.12 -9.62
CA PRO A 31 -13.13 8.53 -8.23
C PRO A 31 -12.32 9.78 -7.86
N ASP A 32 -12.94 10.67 -7.10
CA ASP A 32 -12.23 11.82 -6.51
C ASP A 32 -11.25 11.30 -5.44
N THR A 33 -9.99 11.18 -5.81
CA THR A 33 -8.92 10.63 -4.96
C THR A 33 -8.70 11.46 -3.70
N ASN A 34 -8.91 12.78 -3.75
CA ASN A 34 -8.77 13.65 -2.57
C ASN A 34 -9.74 13.29 -1.45
N ARG A 35 -10.92 12.75 -1.80
CA ARG A 35 -11.91 12.29 -0.82
C ARG A 35 -11.60 10.92 -0.23
N LEU A 36 -10.70 10.17 -0.85
CA LEU A 36 -10.29 8.84 -0.37
C LEU A 36 -9.18 8.93 0.65
N ILE A 37 -8.35 9.98 0.58
CA ILE A 37 -7.21 10.18 1.48
C ILE A 37 -7.74 10.60 2.86
N PRO A 38 -7.48 9.82 3.93
CA PRO A 38 -7.89 10.18 5.28
C PRO A 38 -7.21 11.49 5.72
N THR A 39 -7.97 12.37 6.33
CA THR A 39 -7.47 13.66 6.88
C THR A 39 -7.05 13.55 8.36
N SER A 40 -7.27 12.39 8.97
CA SER A 40 -6.90 12.09 10.37
C SER A 40 -6.48 10.63 10.51
N HIS A 41 -5.74 10.33 11.57
CA HIS A 41 -5.32 8.99 11.92
C HIS A 41 -5.36 8.80 13.45
N ASN A 42 -5.59 7.56 13.89
CA ASN A 42 -5.59 7.16 15.31
C ASN A 42 -4.33 6.40 15.69
N THR A 43 -3.65 5.82 14.69
CA THR A 43 -2.43 5.03 14.89
C THR A 43 -1.45 5.38 13.78
N GLN A 44 -0.18 5.57 14.12
CA GLN A 44 0.90 5.72 13.16
C GLN A 44 2.12 4.94 13.60
N ILE A 45 2.91 4.52 12.61
CA ILE A 45 4.12 3.73 12.82
C ILE A 45 5.14 4.03 11.72
N GLU A 46 6.41 4.04 12.09
CA GLU A 46 7.51 4.27 11.16
C GLU A 46 8.25 2.97 10.87
N PHE A 47 8.53 2.76 9.58
CA PHE A 47 9.24 1.59 9.09
C PHE A 47 10.35 1.99 8.11
N TYR A 48 11.43 1.21 8.13
CA TYR A 48 12.39 1.19 7.06
C TYR A 48 11.89 0.31 5.91
N VAL A 49 11.70 0.89 4.73
CA VAL A 49 11.03 0.23 3.60
C VAL A 49 11.64 -1.12 3.20
N PRO A 50 12.97 -1.27 3.03
CA PRO A 50 13.55 -2.55 2.63
C PRO A 50 13.26 -3.70 3.60
N GLU A 51 13.24 -3.43 4.92
CA GLU A 51 12.95 -4.45 5.93
C GLU A 51 11.48 -4.84 5.91
N LEU A 52 10.57 -3.86 5.87
CA LEU A 52 9.14 -4.10 5.78
C LEU A 52 8.78 -4.85 4.48
N LEU A 53 9.35 -4.45 3.34
CA LEU A 53 9.14 -5.13 2.06
C LEU A 53 9.55 -6.60 2.13
N SER A 54 10.74 -6.88 2.67
CA SER A 54 11.23 -8.25 2.82
C SER A 54 10.33 -9.11 3.73
N ALA A 55 9.81 -8.54 4.83
CA ALA A 55 8.88 -9.23 5.72
C ALA A 55 7.55 -9.54 5.01
N ILE A 56 6.99 -8.57 4.27
CA ILE A 56 5.75 -8.76 3.51
C ILE A 56 5.96 -9.78 2.38
N GLU A 57 7.10 -9.79 1.71
CA GLU A 57 7.43 -10.79 0.69
C GLU A 57 7.42 -12.20 1.30
N ARG A 58 8.06 -12.41 2.47
CA ARG A 58 8.03 -13.70 3.18
C ARG A 58 6.62 -14.12 3.58
N ALA A 59 5.85 -13.24 4.20
CA ALA A 59 4.47 -13.53 4.62
C ALA A 59 3.56 -13.82 3.42
N SER A 60 3.79 -13.15 2.28
CA SER A 60 3.00 -13.33 1.08
C SER A 60 3.17 -14.70 0.42
N LEU A 61 4.31 -15.37 0.60
CA LEU A 61 4.53 -16.73 0.07
C LEU A 61 3.47 -17.72 0.55
N LEU A 62 3.05 -17.61 1.81
CA LEU A 62 2.00 -18.48 2.36
C LEU A 62 0.59 -18.03 1.95
N SER A 63 0.37 -16.72 1.79
CA SER A 63 -0.95 -16.19 1.45
C SER A 63 -1.32 -16.40 -0.02
N HIS A 64 -0.36 -16.48 -0.92
CA HIS A 64 -0.59 -16.73 -2.35
C HIS A 64 -1.20 -18.11 -2.66
N GLU A 65 -0.85 -19.12 -1.90
CA GLU A 65 -1.41 -20.47 -2.07
C GLU A 65 -2.81 -20.62 -1.45
N GLY A 66 -3.18 -19.66 -0.58
CA GLY A 66 -4.55 -19.52 -0.10
C GLY A 66 -5.41 -18.69 -1.07
N ARG A 67 -6.70 -19.01 -1.19
CA ARG A 67 -7.63 -18.30 -2.11
C ARG A 67 -7.77 -16.80 -1.89
N ASN A 68 -7.23 -16.26 -0.79
CA ASN A 68 -7.54 -14.90 -0.35
C ASN A 68 -6.39 -13.89 -0.44
N ASN A 69 -5.13 -14.31 -0.66
CA ASN A 69 -3.94 -13.43 -0.73
C ASN A 69 -3.99 -12.25 0.27
N ILE A 70 -4.07 -12.57 1.58
CA ILE A 70 -4.25 -11.61 2.67
C ILE A 70 -3.17 -11.83 3.71
N VAL A 71 -2.57 -10.75 4.17
CA VAL A 71 -1.74 -10.69 5.37
C VAL A 71 -2.43 -9.80 6.41
N ARG A 72 -2.16 -10.05 7.69
CA ARG A 72 -2.66 -9.25 8.81
C ARG A 72 -1.49 -8.62 9.54
N LEU A 73 -1.58 -7.34 9.79
CA LEU A 73 -0.66 -6.57 10.62
C LEU A 73 -1.36 -6.28 11.96
N SER A 74 -0.72 -6.69 13.06
CA SER A 74 -1.15 -6.39 14.43
C SER A 74 -0.18 -5.38 15.04
N ILE A 75 -0.70 -4.25 15.46
CA ILE A 75 0.06 -3.15 16.06
C ILE A 75 -0.39 -2.99 17.49
N SER A 76 0.55 -3.03 18.42
CA SER A 76 0.36 -2.67 19.83
C SER A 76 1.50 -1.76 20.29
N PRO A 77 1.38 -1.08 21.44
CA PRO A 77 2.44 -0.20 21.93
C PRO A 77 3.81 -0.86 22.06
N ASP A 78 3.83 -2.16 22.35
CA ASP A 78 5.06 -2.91 22.66
C ASP A 78 5.47 -3.90 21.58
N SER A 79 4.65 -4.10 20.55
CA SER A 79 4.95 -5.09 19.50
C SER A 79 4.19 -4.82 18.21
N VAL A 80 4.85 -5.12 17.10
CA VAL A 80 4.26 -5.08 15.76
C VAL A 80 4.54 -6.42 15.10
N VAL A 81 3.48 -7.14 14.71
CA VAL A 81 3.58 -8.50 14.19
C VAL A 81 2.82 -8.64 12.89
N LEU A 82 3.47 -9.24 11.91
CA LEU A 82 2.89 -9.59 10.62
C LEU A 82 2.49 -11.07 10.61
N TYR A 83 1.27 -11.35 10.19
CA TYR A 83 0.71 -12.70 10.08
C TYR A 83 0.39 -13.03 8.64
N GLY A 84 0.90 -14.18 8.17
CA GLY A 84 0.46 -14.83 6.95
C GLY A 84 -0.16 -16.19 7.27
N ASN A 85 -1.21 -16.59 6.56
CA ASN A 85 -1.89 -17.86 6.81
C ASN A 85 -2.26 -18.55 5.50
N SER A 86 -1.88 -19.81 5.40
CA SER A 86 -2.38 -20.73 4.39
C SER A 86 -3.04 -21.93 5.08
N PRO A 87 -4.29 -22.25 4.78
CA PRO A 87 -4.97 -23.43 5.36
C PRO A 87 -4.24 -24.75 5.09
N GLU A 88 -3.48 -24.84 3.99
CA GLU A 88 -2.82 -26.06 3.53
C GLU A 88 -1.37 -26.17 4.01
N ILE A 89 -0.66 -25.05 4.13
CA ILE A 89 0.79 -25.03 4.40
C ILE A 89 1.09 -24.67 5.86
N GLY A 90 0.29 -23.76 6.45
CA GLY A 90 0.49 -23.33 7.82
C GLY A 90 0.44 -21.82 8.01
N LYS A 91 1.04 -21.35 9.11
CA LYS A 91 1.03 -19.97 9.53
C LYS A 91 2.46 -19.42 9.62
N VAL A 92 2.62 -18.16 9.25
CA VAL A 92 3.80 -17.37 9.58
C VAL A 92 3.41 -16.27 10.54
N GLU A 93 4.26 -16.03 11.51
CA GLU A 93 4.18 -14.95 12.47
C GLU A 93 5.56 -14.32 12.56
N GLU A 94 5.68 -13.06 12.20
CA GLU A 94 6.95 -12.37 12.14
C GLU A 94 6.88 -11.05 12.89
N ALA A 95 7.70 -10.88 13.92
CA ALA A 95 7.89 -9.61 14.60
C ALA A 95 8.63 -8.66 13.66
N LEU A 96 8.07 -7.47 13.46
CA LEU A 96 8.65 -6.45 12.61
C LEU A 96 9.53 -5.49 13.40
N ASN A 97 10.62 -5.05 12.77
CA ASN A 97 11.36 -3.88 13.24
C ASN A 97 10.59 -2.62 12.87
N TYR A 98 10.49 -1.70 13.81
CA TYR A 98 9.86 -0.38 13.64
C TYR A 98 10.60 0.65 14.50
N GLU A 99 10.47 1.93 14.15
CA GLU A 99 11.12 3.00 14.92
C GLU A 99 10.14 3.61 15.92
N ASN A 100 9.14 4.30 15.44
CA ASN A 100 8.18 5.00 16.29
C ASN A 100 6.77 4.41 16.09
N VAL A 101 6.09 4.11 17.19
CA VAL A 101 4.67 3.74 17.18
C VAL A 101 3.92 4.65 18.12
N SER A 102 2.77 5.15 17.68
CA SER A 102 1.89 5.97 18.53
C SER A 102 0.42 5.75 18.18
N GLY A 103 -0.44 5.95 19.16
CA GLY A 103 -1.88 5.82 19.04
C GLY A 103 -2.43 4.53 19.61
N GLU A 104 -3.55 4.06 19.05
CA GLU A 104 -4.32 2.92 19.56
C GLU A 104 -3.81 1.61 18.96
N ALA A 105 -4.01 0.50 19.70
CA ALA A 105 -3.76 -0.84 19.17
C ALA A 105 -4.70 -1.12 17.98
N LEU A 106 -4.16 -1.78 16.95
CA LEU A 106 -4.87 -2.00 15.69
C LEU A 106 -4.51 -3.36 15.09
N ASP A 107 -5.54 -4.07 14.62
CA ASP A 107 -5.40 -5.21 13.72
C ASP A 107 -5.96 -4.84 12.35
N ILE A 108 -5.16 -4.96 11.30
CA ILE A 108 -5.57 -4.63 9.94
C ILE A 108 -5.12 -5.69 8.95
N SER A 109 -6.00 -6.03 8.01
CA SER A 109 -5.70 -7.01 6.96
C SER A 109 -5.68 -6.32 5.60
N PHE A 110 -4.73 -6.69 4.75
CA PHE A 110 -4.59 -6.13 3.40
C PHE A 110 -4.01 -7.14 2.42
N ASN A 111 -4.15 -6.82 1.13
CA ASN A 111 -3.49 -7.58 0.08
C ASN A 111 -1.99 -7.24 0.04
N PRO A 112 -1.08 -8.22 0.23
CA PRO A 112 0.35 -7.98 0.25
C PRO A 112 0.91 -7.49 -1.07
N ASP A 113 0.29 -7.79 -2.21
CA ASP A 113 0.79 -7.33 -3.51
C ASP A 113 0.69 -5.81 -3.66
N TYR A 114 -0.44 -5.22 -3.25
CA TYR A 114 -0.58 -3.77 -3.24
C TYR A 114 0.40 -3.09 -2.30
N MET A 115 0.67 -3.70 -1.14
CA MET A 115 1.65 -3.17 -0.20
C MET A 115 3.07 -3.27 -0.77
N LYS A 116 3.44 -4.38 -1.40
CA LYS A 116 4.75 -4.53 -2.07
C LYS A 116 4.94 -3.49 -3.17
N ASP A 117 3.93 -3.26 -4.00
CA ASP A 117 4.01 -2.28 -5.07
C ASP A 117 4.16 -0.85 -4.53
N ALA A 118 3.40 -0.50 -3.48
CA ALA A 118 3.55 0.77 -2.80
C ALA A 118 4.95 0.95 -2.18
N LEU A 119 5.46 -0.05 -1.47
CA LEU A 119 6.78 0.00 -0.85
C LEU A 119 7.91 0.13 -1.88
N ARG A 120 7.82 -0.58 -3.02
CA ARG A 120 8.79 -0.46 -4.11
C ARG A 120 8.86 0.94 -4.70
N ALA A 121 7.74 1.68 -4.70
CA ALA A 121 7.71 3.06 -5.18
C ALA A 121 8.47 4.04 -4.27
N PHE A 122 8.59 3.73 -2.97
CA PHE A 122 9.39 4.53 -2.03
C PHE A 122 10.90 4.24 -2.16
N GLY A 123 11.28 2.99 -2.42
CA GLY A 123 12.68 2.60 -2.50
C GLY A 123 13.37 2.53 -1.11
N ASP A 124 14.61 3.04 -1.03
CA ASP A 124 15.44 2.96 0.18
C ASP A 124 15.25 4.21 1.05
N MET A 125 14.23 4.18 1.93
CA MET A 125 13.91 5.27 2.87
C MET A 125 13.05 4.80 4.04
N ASN A 126 12.88 5.67 5.03
CA ASN A 126 11.89 5.51 6.09
C ASN A 126 10.55 6.09 5.67
N ILE A 127 9.48 5.40 6.04
CA ILE A 127 8.10 5.82 5.81
C ILE A 127 7.30 5.83 7.10
N THR A 128 6.33 6.71 7.16
CA THR A 128 5.28 6.72 8.18
C THR A 128 4.01 6.13 7.60
N VAL A 129 3.50 5.07 8.22
CA VAL A 129 2.21 4.45 7.87
C VAL A 129 1.16 4.93 8.87
N LYS A 130 0.05 5.49 8.36
CA LYS A 130 -1.00 6.13 9.16
C LYS A 130 -2.33 5.42 8.98
N PHE A 131 -2.95 5.02 10.09
CA PHE A 131 -4.19 4.27 10.14
C PHE A 131 -5.28 5.05 10.87
N LEU A 132 -6.48 5.07 10.32
CA LEU A 132 -7.66 5.62 10.98
C LEU A 132 -8.45 4.53 11.71
N SER A 133 -8.63 3.37 11.08
CA SER A 133 -9.32 2.21 11.66
C SER A 133 -9.04 0.94 10.85
N PRO A 134 -9.41 -0.27 11.35
CA PRO A 134 -9.18 -1.54 10.66
C PRO A 134 -9.84 -1.68 9.28
N ILE A 135 -10.85 -0.86 8.99
CA ILE A 135 -11.70 -0.98 7.79
C ILE A 135 -11.64 0.22 6.85
N ARG A 136 -10.83 1.21 7.19
CA ARG A 136 -10.63 2.41 6.37
C ARG A 136 -9.30 2.34 5.64
N PRO A 137 -9.21 2.96 4.46
CA PRO A 137 -7.91 3.10 3.78
C PRO A 137 -6.86 3.72 4.69
N PHE A 138 -5.63 3.29 4.54
CA PHE A 138 -4.49 3.82 5.26
C PHE A 138 -3.44 4.34 4.28
N THR A 139 -2.60 5.24 4.77
CA THR A 139 -1.61 5.93 3.94
C THR A 139 -0.19 5.59 4.33
N LEU A 140 0.70 5.63 3.34
CA LEU A 140 2.14 5.56 3.49
C LEU A 140 2.72 6.87 2.96
N GLU A 141 3.58 7.50 3.72
CA GLU A 141 4.22 8.78 3.40
C GLU A 141 5.71 8.72 3.77
N PRO A 142 6.61 9.42 3.07
CA PRO A 142 7.99 9.55 3.52
C PRO A 142 8.05 10.20 4.91
N THR A 143 8.91 9.68 5.81
CA THR A 143 9.02 10.22 7.17
C THR A 143 9.74 11.58 7.22
N GLU A 144 10.80 11.75 6.43
CA GLU A 144 11.73 12.89 6.54
C GLU A 144 12.06 13.50 5.17
N THR A 145 11.09 13.81 4.33
CA THR A 145 11.38 14.48 3.06
C THR A 145 10.38 15.58 2.75
N GLU A 146 10.79 16.56 1.95
CA GLU A 146 9.91 17.56 1.34
C GLU A 146 9.12 16.96 0.13
N LEU A 147 9.24 15.65 -0.11
CA LEU A 147 8.52 14.98 -1.19
C LEU A 147 7.06 14.87 -0.81
N ASP A 148 6.21 15.51 -1.58
CA ASP A 148 4.75 15.35 -1.52
C ASP A 148 4.36 14.06 -2.28
N PHE A 149 4.59 12.93 -1.61
CA PHE A 149 4.33 11.60 -2.15
C PHE A 149 3.55 10.77 -1.14
N ILE A 150 2.38 10.30 -1.54
CA ILE A 150 1.48 9.49 -0.74
C ILE A 150 1.05 8.24 -1.51
N GLN A 151 1.06 7.11 -0.83
CA GLN A 151 0.43 5.87 -1.28
C GLN A 151 -0.76 5.56 -0.37
N LEU A 152 -1.86 5.09 -0.96
CA LEU A 152 -3.07 4.73 -0.24
C LEU A 152 -3.40 3.27 -0.51
N ILE A 153 -3.62 2.51 0.56
CA ILE A 153 -3.99 1.10 0.50
C ILE A 153 -5.35 0.89 1.17
N THR A 154 -6.22 0.16 0.49
CA THR A 154 -7.51 -0.26 1.06
C THR A 154 -7.36 -1.58 1.81
N PRO A 155 -7.83 -1.67 3.07
CA PRO A 155 -7.82 -2.91 3.81
C PRO A 155 -8.83 -3.91 3.25
N VAL A 156 -8.59 -5.20 3.56
CA VAL A 156 -9.53 -6.29 3.31
C VAL A 156 -10.30 -6.57 4.59
N ARG A 157 -11.62 -6.61 4.49
CA ARG A 157 -12.46 -7.00 5.64
C ARG A 157 -12.35 -8.51 5.83
N THR A 158 -11.83 -8.90 6.96
CA THR A 158 -11.85 -10.29 7.43
C THR A 158 -12.95 -10.42 8.49
N ASN A 159 -13.90 -11.31 8.24
CA ASN A 159 -14.97 -11.63 9.20
C ASN A 159 -14.42 -12.46 10.36
#